data_c8ab6a58516a3ab2c88f20e687ae695a
#
_entry.id   c8ab6a58516a3ab2c88f20e687ae695a
#
_cell.length_a   1.000
_cell.length_b   1.000
_cell.length_c   1.000
_cell.angle_alpha   90.00
_cell.angle_beta   90.00
_cell.angle_gamma   90.00
#
_symmetry.space_group_name_H-M   'P 1'
#
loop_
_entity.id
_entity.type
_entity.pdbx_description
1 polymer ?
#
loop_
_entity_poly.entity_id
_entity_poly.type
_entity_poly.pdbx_seq_one_letter_code
_entity_poly.pdbx_strand_id
1 'polypeptide(L)'
;FVEVRPQVSGIITEIKINEGDAVHKGQTLFIIDQVPYKAALETAVANVKSAEAKLATARLSAESKAALFKEQEFDLQTAKNELAEAEAALAQAKAQETNARNDLSYTEVKSPVDGVASMIPYRVGALVSSTISEPLVSVSDDQEVYAYFSMSENQILDLLQQYGSLQKAMSQMPDVELTLSNGKAYVQQGKIDAISGTVDESTGAISLRASFSNPDGLLRNGGSGTVLIPTVRKNCIVIPQTATYELQNRVFVYKVVEGKAKSAPVEVFKLNNGTEYIVESGLNSGDVVIAEGAGLVREGTIIESQTTQE
;
A
#
# COMPACT_ATOMS: atom_id res chain seq x y z
N PHE A 1 2.22 -1.12 6.57
CA PHE A 1 2.82 -1.15 7.92
C PHE A 1 4.30 -0.85 7.84
N VAL A 2 4.85 -0.31 8.93
CA VAL A 2 6.27 0.03 9.06
C VAL A 2 6.84 -0.71 10.27
N GLU A 3 7.94 -1.43 10.06
CA GLU A 3 8.67 -2.10 11.12
C GLU A 3 9.55 -1.10 11.87
N VAL A 4 9.37 -0.99 13.17
CA VAL A 4 10.19 -0.15 14.04
C VAL A 4 11.30 -1.01 14.63
N ARG A 5 12.54 -0.71 14.23
CA ARG A 5 13.75 -1.42 14.67
C ARG A 5 14.68 -0.45 15.39
N PRO A 6 15.41 -0.89 16.42
CA PRO A 6 16.40 -0.03 17.10
C PRO A 6 17.58 0.24 16.16
N GLN A 7 18.13 1.44 16.24
CA GLN A 7 19.34 1.81 15.48
C GLN A 7 20.62 1.65 16.31
N VAL A 8 20.46 1.53 17.62
CA VAL A 8 21.55 1.33 18.59
C VAL A 8 21.32 0.10 19.43
N SER A 9 22.37 -0.45 20.01
CA SER A 9 22.30 -1.65 20.85
C SER A 9 22.18 -1.27 22.31
N GLY A 10 21.39 -2.01 23.08
CA GLY A 10 21.26 -1.79 24.52
C GLY A 10 20.06 -2.53 25.12
N ILE A 11 19.85 -2.34 26.40
CA ILE A 11 18.74 -2.96 27.14
C ILE A 11 17.54 -2.03 27.09
N ILE A 12 16.35 -2.58 26.83
CA ILE A 12 15.09 -1.80 26.92
C ILE A 12 14.86 -1.47 28.40
N THR A 13 14.85 -0.18 28.72
CA THR A 13 14.57 0.31 30.06
C THR A 13 13.11 0.67 30.28
N GLU A 14 12.42 1.10 29.23
CA GLU A 14 11.02 1.50 29.32
C GLU A 14 10.29 1.21 27.99
N ILE A 15 9.03 0.79 28.10
CA ILE A 15 8.08 0.64 27.00
C ILE A 15 6.93 1.60 27.30
N LYS A 16 6.68 2.56 26.39
CA LYS A 16 5.71 3.67 26.60
C LYS A 16 4.36 3.45 25.90
N ILE A 17 4.17 2.30 25.29
CA ILE A 17 2.95 1.94 24.57
C ILE A 17 2.50 0.53 24.98
N ASN A 18 1.22 0.25 24.77
CA ASN A 18 0.67 -1.10 24.83
C ASN A 18 0.38 -1.63 23.41
N GLU A 19 0.22 -2.93 23.34
CA GLU A 19 -0.21 -3.61 22.12
C GLU A 19 -1.61 -3.13 21.70
N GLY A 20 -1.77 -2.69 20.47
CA GLY A 20 -3.04 -2.15 19.95
C GLY A 20 -3.27 -0.66 20.19
N ASP A 21 -2.36 0.05 20.85
CA ASP A 21 -2.48 1.49 21.06
C ASP A 21 -2.32 2.24 19.73
N ALA A 22 -3.11 3.33 19.58
CA ALA A 22 -2.88 4.31 18.54
C ALA A 22 -1.63 5.14 18.87
N VAL A 23 -0.74 5.29 17.90
CA VAL A 23 0.52 6.03 18.03
C VAL A 23 0.64 7.10 16.97
N HIS A 24 1.34 8.20 17.31
CA HIS A 24 1.58 9.31 16.40
C HIS A 24 3.03 9.33 15.93
N LYS A 25 3.23 9.85 14.72
CA LYS A 25 4.57 10.10 14.19
C LYS A 25 5.41 10.94 15.16
N GLY A 26 6.60 10.45 15.50
CA GLY A 26 7.52 11.10 16.45
C GLY A 26 7.25 10.75 17.91
N GLN A 27 6.18 10.01 18.24
CA GLN A 27 5.90 9.55 19.60
C GLN A 27 6.96 8.52 20.01
N THR A 28 7.51 8.66 21.22
CA THR A 28 8.49 7.71 21.78
C THR A 28 7.75 6.43 22.20
N LEU A 29 8.20 5.31 21.68
CA LEU A 29 7.62 3.98 21.90
C LEU A 29 8.44 3.18 22.91
N PHE A 30 9.79 3.21 22.77
CA PHE A 30 10.72 2.47 23.64
C PHE A 30 11.86 3.40 24.05
N ILE A 31 12.42 3.13 25.23
CA ILE A 31 13.66 3.74 25.69
C ILE A 31 14.67 2.62 25.90
N ILE A 32 15.82 2.77 25.25
CA ILE A 32 17.00 1.92 25.44
C ILE A 32 17.92 2.61 26.46
N ASP A 33 18.70 1.85 27.22
CA ASP A 33 19.61 2.38 28.23
C ASP A 33 20.46 3.53 27.67
N GLN A 34 20.23 4.73 28.21
CA GLN A 34 20.86 5.97 27.79
C GLN A 34 22.19 6.26 28.47
N VAL A 35 22.50 5.55 29.57
CA VAL A 35 23.68 5.86 30.40
C VAL A 35 24.98 5.85 29.61
N PRO A 36 25.31 4.80 28.85
CA PRO A 36 26.56 4.75 28.08
C PRO A 36 26.62 5.82 26.99
N TYR A 37 25.48 6.13 26.37
CA TYR A 37 25.38 7.14 25.29
C TYR A 37 25.50 8.56 25.81
N LYS A 38 24.94 8.86 27.01
CA LYS A 38 25.14 10.15 27.69
C LYS A 38 26.61 10.37 28.05
N ALA A 39 27.27 9.35 28.61
CA ALA A 39 28.67 9.43 28.93
C ALA A 39 29.56 9.64 27.69
N ALA A 40 29.25 8.97 26.58
CA ALA A 40 29.95 9.17 25.30
C ALA A 40 29.74 10.59 24.76
N LEU A 41 28.54 11.14 24.85
CA LEU A 41 28.23 12.51 24.44
C LEU A 41 29.01 13.53 25.33
N GLU A 42 29.01 13.36 26.64
CA GLU A 42 29.74 14.23 27.56
C GLU A 42 31.26 14.25 27.23
N THR A 43 31.79 13.05 26.91
CA THR A 43 33.21 12.93 26.49
C THR A 43 33.45 13.68 25.17
N ALA A 44 32.56 13.51 24.20
CA ALA A 44 32.69 14.21 22.91
C ALA A 44 32.57 15.73 23.06
N VAL A 45 31.66 16.23 23.89
CA VAL A 45 31.54 17.66 24.22
C VAL A 45 32.80 18.20 24.91
N ALA A 46 33.42 17.43 25.82
CA ALA A 46 34.67 17.82 26.45
C ALA A 46 35.81 17.92 25.42
N ASN A 47 35.85 16.99 24.44
CA ASN A 47 36.82 17.02 23.36
C ASN A 47 36.66 18.26 22.46
N VAL A 48 35.41 18.64 22.15
CA VAL A 48 35.12 19.89 21.41
C VAL A 48 35.64 21.10 22.16
N LYS A 49 35.36 21.23 23.46
CA LYS A 49 35.84 22.34 24.28
C LYS A 49 37.40 22.41 24.32
N SER A 50 38.07 21.25 24.40
CA SER A 50 39.52 21.16 24.33
C SER A 50 40.06 21.62 22.97
N ALA A 51 39.41 21.19 21.88
CA ALA A 51 39.80 21.61 20.53
C ALA A 51 39.53 23.10 20.28
N GLU A 52 38.47 23.67 20.81
CA GLU A 52 38.16 25.11 20.76
C GLU A 52 39.23 25.93 21.50
N ALA A 53 39.69 25.48 22.68
CA ALA A 53 40.76 26.14 23.41
C ALA A 53 42.09 26.10 22.64
N LYS A 54 42.43 24.97 22.01
CA LYS A 54 43.60 24.84 21.15
C LYS A 54 43.53 25.77 19.94
N LEU A 55 42.36 25.82 19.28
CA LEU A 55 42.12 26.72 18.15
C LEU A 55 42.28 28.17 18.55
N ALA A 56 41.74 28.60 19.70
CA ALA A 56 41.89 29.96 20.20
C ALA A 56 43.34 30.31 20.42
N THR A 57 44.16 29.40 20.99
CA THR A 57 45.59 29.59 21.18
C THR A 57 46.35 29.69 19.84
N ALA A 58 46.09 28.79 18.90
CA ALA A 58 46.69 28.79 17.57
C ALA A 58 46.35 30.08 16.79
N ARG A 59 45.09 30.53 16.89
CA ARG A 59 44.63 31.76 16.27
C ARG A 59 45.37 33.00 16.84
N LEU A 60 45.47 33.09 18.16
CA LEU A 60 46.18 34.19 18.83
C LEU A 60 47.67 34.19 18.44
N SER A 61 48.31 33.00 18.35
CA SER A 61 49.70 32.85 17.89
C SER A 61 49.86 33.36 16.45
N ALA A 62 48.96 32.92 15.53
CA ALA A 62 49.01 33.36 14.14
C ALA A 62 48.78 34.87 13.98
N GLU A 63 47.80 35.44 14.70
CA GLU A 63 47.54 36.88 14.70
C GLU A 63 48.72 37.69 15.26
N SER A 64 49.33 37.23 16.36
CA SER A 64 50.48 37.89 16.97
C SER A 64 51.71 37.90 16.06
N LYS A 65 52.00 36.74 15.41
CA LYS A 65 53.07 36.62 14.43
C LYS A 65 52.85 37.46 13.18
N ALA A 66 51.61 37.52 12.71
CA ALA A 66 51.26 38.36 11.57
C ALA A 66 51.42 39.87 11.86
N ALA A 67 51.22 40.31 13.12
CA ALA A 67 51.32 41.69 13.51
C ALA A 67 52.81 42.13 13.72
N LEU A 68 53.65 41.19 14.15
CA LEU A 68 55.08 41.55 14.58
C LEU A 68 56.07 41.43 13.46
N PHE A 69 55.90 40.65 12.40
CA PHE A 69 56.96 40.31 11.47
C PHE A 69 56.55 40.46 9.99
N LYS A 70 57.09 41.54 9.36
CA LYS A 70 57.10 41.67 7.90
C LYS A 70 58.21 40.92 7.19
N GLU A 71 59.20 40.38 7.96
CA GLU A 71 60.42 39.82 7.40
C GLU A 71 60.70 38.32 7.69
N GLN A 72 59.85 37.63 8.46
CA GLN A 72 59.97 36.19 8.73
C GLN A 72 58.78 35.41 8.18
N GLU A 73 58.75 35.22 6.90
CA GLU A 73 57.69 34.53 6.17
C GLU A 73 57.46 33.04 6.61
N PHE A 74 58.61 32.40 7.01
CA PHE A 74 58.61 31.01 7.48
C PHE A 74 57.84 30.82 8.80
N ASP A 75 58.06 31.68 9.79
CA ASP A 75 57.39 31.59 11.11
C ASP A 75 55.86 31.89 11.00
N LEU A 76 55.45 32.77 10.10
CA LEU A 76 54.06 33.04 9.80
C LEU A 76 53.39 31.85 9.09
N GLN A 77 54.10 31.21 8.15
CA GLN A 77 53.56 30.03 7.47
C GLN A 77 53.38 28.85 8.43
N THR A 78 54.32 28.64 9.36
CA THR A 78 54.21 27.62 10.41
C THR A 78 52.99 27.87 11.29
N ALA A 79 52.76 29.10 11.77
CA ALA A 79 51.61 29.45 12.58
C ALA A 79 50.27 29.32 11.82
N LYS A 80 50.23 29.60 10.52
CA LYS A 80 49.06 29.33 9.67
C LYS A 80 48.78 27.84 9.54
N ASN A 81 49.81 27.01 9.42
CA ASN A 81 49.67 25.57 9.35
C ASN A 81 49.14 25.02 10.71
N GLU A 82 49.65 25.50 11.85
CA GLU A 82 49.17 25.16 13.18
C GLU A 82 47.70 25.58 13.38
N LEU A 83 47.32 26.74 12.86
CA LEU A 83 45.94 27.20 12.88
C LEU A 83 45.02 26.25 12.05
N ALA A 84 45.44 25.92 10.83
CA ALA A 84 44.68 25.01 9.97
C ALA A 84 44.58 23.60 10.59
N GLU A 85 45.62 23.12 11.27
CA GLU A 85 45.57 21.84 12.00
C GLU A 85 44.56 21.91 13.17
N ALA A 86 44.57 23.01 13.94
CA ALA A 86 43.63 23.19 15.03
C ALA A 86 42.18 23.33 14.55
N GLU A 87 41.95 23.97 13.40
CA GLU A 87 40.63 24.04 12.75
C GLU A 87 40.14 22.65 12.31
N ALA A 88 41.03 21.86 11.72
CA ALA A 88 40.69 20.48 11.33
C ALA A 88 40.39 19.60 12.55
N ALA A 89 41.18 19.75 13.64
CA ALA A 89 40.94 19.02 14.88
C ALA A 89 39.59 19.40 15.53
N LEU A 90 39.21 20.68 15.49
CA LEU A 90 37.90 21.13 15.96
C LEU A 90 36.78 20.56 15.10
N ALA A 91 36.90 20.56 13.78
CA ALA A 91 35.92 19.99 12.88
C ALA A 91 35.73 18.49 13.14
N GLN A 92 36.83 17.75 13.39
CA GLN A 92 36.78 16.34 13.76
C GLN A 92 36.05 16.12 15.10
N ALA A 93 36.39 16.92 16.13
CA ALA A 93 35.72 16.81 17.44
C ALA A 93 34.23 17.12 17.35
N LYS A 94 33.82 18.12 16.59
CA LYS A 94 32.41 18.44 16.33
C LYS A 94 31.65 17.32 15.58
N ALA A 95 32.30 16.66 14.64
CA ALA A 95 31.72 15.49 13.97
C ALA A 95 31.50 14.32 14.95
N GLN A 96 32.46 14.08 15.87
CA GLN A 96 32.31 13.06 16.92
C GLN A 96 31.21 13.41 17.91
N GLU A 97 31.08 14.68 18.30
CA GLU A 97 29.95 15.14 19.14
C GLU A 97 28.61 14.91 18.44
N THR A 98 28.51 15.24 17.15
CA THR A 98 27.28 15.02 16.36
C THR A 98 26.92 13.54 16.31
N ASN A 99 27.89 12.65 16.10
CA ASN A 99 27.66 11.21 16.11
C ASN A 99 27.15 10.73 17.46
N ALA A 100 27.82 11.11 18.56
CA ALA A 100 27.41 10.72 19.90
C ALA A 100 26.04 11.27 20.28
N ARG A 101 25.66 12.44 19.80
CA ARG A 101 24.33 13.04 19.97
C ARG A 101 23.28 12.27 19.19
N ASN A 102 23.58 11.86 17.98
CA ASN A 102 22.68 11.02 17.17
C ASN A 102 22.47 9.65 17.83
N ASP A 103 23.55 9.01 18.29
CA ASP A 103 23.47 7.72 18.97
C ASP A 103 22.60 7.82 20.24
N LEU A 104 22.73 8.88 21.02
CA LEU A 104 21.86 9.15 22.15
C LEU A 104 20.40 9.36 21.71
N SER A 105 20.18 10.08 20.63
CA SER A 105 18.81 10.30 20.12
C SER A 105 18.14 9.00 19.68
N TYR A 106 18.91 8.05 19.14
CA TYR A 106 18.42 6.73 18.71
C TYR A 106 18.08 5.78 19.86
N THR A 107 18.49 6.11 21.09
CA THR A 107 18.03 5.38 22.29
C THR A 107 16.55 5.62 22.59
N GLU A 108 15.99 6.71 22.10
CA GLU A 108 14.55 6.96 22.09
C GLU A 108 13.97 6.47 20.76
N VAL A 109 13.45 5.25 20.75
CA VAL A 109 12.84 4.68 19.56
C VAL A 109 11.46 5.30 19.36
N LYS A 110 11.27 6.00 18.25
CA LYS A 110 10.04 6.75 17.93
C LYS A 110 9.29 6.14 16.75
N SER A 111 7.97 6.35 16.71
CA SER A 111 7.18 5.97 15.56
C SER A 111 7.51 6.84 14.34
N PRO A 112 7.81 6.25 13.18
CA PRO A 112 8.02 6.99 11.94
C PRO A 112 6.73 7.48 11.28
N VAL A 113 5.57 6.89 11.64
CA VAL A 113 4.24 7.13 11.05
C VAL A 113 3.16 7.18 12.12
N ASP A 114 2.01 7.73 11.77
CA ASP A 114 0.79 7.59 12.54
C ASP A 114 0.20 6.20 12.28
N GLY A 115 -0.46 5.59 13.28
CA GLY A 115 -1.07 4.28 13.09
C GLY A 115 -1.33 3.53 14.39
N VAL A 116 -1.51 2.22 14.30
CA VAL A 116 -1.77 1.33 15.44
C VAL A 116 -0.59 0.39 15.64
N ALA A 117 -0.13 0.30 16.90
CA ALA A 117 0.96 -0.58 17.30
C ALA A 117 0.50 -2.05 17.28
N SER A 118 1.32 -2.92 16.68
CA SER A 118 1.09 -4.37 16.70
C SER A 118 1.50 -5.01 18.06
N MET A 119 1.59 -6.33 18.10
CA MET A 119 2.15 -7.04 19.24
C MET A 119 3.62 -6.67 19.47
N ILE A 120 4.03 -6.62 20.74
CA ILE A 120 5.38 -6.27 21.19
C ILE A 120 6.09 -7.54 21.68
N PRO A 121 7.03 -8.11 20.89
CA PRO A 121 7.68 -9.36 21.26
C PRO A 121 8.71 -9.20 22.38
N TYR A 122 9.18 -7.99 22.62
CA TYR A 122 10.22 -7.69 23.61
C TYR A 122 9.64 -7.11 24.91
N ARG A 123 10.32 -7.36 26.02
CA ARG A 123 9.94 -6.84 27.35
C ARG A 123 11.04 -5.95 27.90
N VAL A 124 10.72 -5.13 28.91
CA VAL A 124 11.72 -4.38 29.67
C VAL A 124 12.79 -5.33 30.22
N GLY A 125 14.05 -4.98 30.03
CA GLY A 125 15.20 -5.82 30.36
C GLY A 125 15.75 -6.64 29.18
N ALA A 126 15.07 -6.68 28.04
CA ALA A 126 15.57 -7.36 26.84
C ALA A 126 16.74 -6.59 26.20
N LEU A 127 17.76 -7.31 25.76
CA LEU A 127 18.85 -6.77 24.97
C LEU A 127 18.42 -6.71 23.50
N VAL A 128 18.53 -5.53 22.89
CA VAL A 128 18.18 -5.29 21.49
C VAL A 128 19.34 -4.68 20.72
N SER A 129 19.32 -4.82 19.41
CA SER A 129 20.33 -4.25 18.50
C SER A 129 19.72 -4.00 17.11
N SER A 130 20.43 -3.30 16.22
CA SER A 130 19.98 -3.09 14.83
C SER A 130 19.84 -4.38 14.01
N THR A 131 20.38 -5.50 14.49
CA THR A 131 20.40 -6.81 13.80
C THR A 131 19.40 -7.82 14.36
N ILE A 132 18.47 -7.40 15.23
CA ILE A 132 17.42 -8.30 15.75
C ILE A 132 16.55 -8.87 14.62
N SER A 133 16.16 -10.13 14.73
CA SER A 133 15.35 -10.83 13.73
C SER A 133 13.94 -10.24 13.63
N GLU A 134 13.32 -9.98 14.77
CA GLU A 134 11.97 -9.41 14.85
C GLU A 134 12.02 -7.91 15.16
N PRO A 135 11.12 -7.08 14.60
CA PRO A 135 11.04 -5.67 14.96
C PRO A 135 10.57 -5.49 16.41
N LEU A 136 10.88 -4.35 17.03
CA LEU A 136 10.36 -3.99 18.35
C LEU A 136 8.85 -3.90 18.37
N VAL A 137 8.29 -3.33 17.32
CA VAL A 137 6.85 -3.22 17.06
C VAL A 137 6.67 -2.92 15.57
N SER A 138 5.58 -3.34 14.99
CA SER A 138 5.13 -2.87 13.68
C SER A 138 4.00 -1.87 13.88
N VAL A 139 4.09 -0.73 13.20
CA VAL A 139 3.03 0.29 13.21
C VAL A 139 2.31 0.22 11.87
N SER A 140 1.01 -0.01 11.90
CA SER A 140 0.16 -0.06 10.72
C SER A 140 -0.62 1.24 10.60
N ASP A 141 -0.46 1.95 9.48
CA ASP A 141 -1.38 3.01 9.10
C ASP A 141 -2.61 2.34 8.48
N ASP A 142 -3.67 2.26 9.25
CA ASP A 142 -4.88 1.56 8.87
C ASP A 142 -5.96 2.50 8.31
N GLN A 143 -5.67 3.79 8.08
CA GLN A 143 -6.64 4.75 7.51
C GLN A 143 -6.97 4.45 6.06
N GLU A 144 -6.00 3.96 5.31
CA GLU A 144 -6.14 3.50 3.94
C GLU A 144 -5.58 2.09 3.80
N VAL A 145 -6.36 1.18 3.27
CA VAL A 145 -5.98 -0.22 3.08
C VAL A 145 -5.95 -0.57 1.61
N TYR A 146 -4.91 -1.29 1.20
CA TYR A 146 -4.74 -1.73 -0.17
C TYR A 146 -5.14 -3.20 -0.32
N ALA A 147 -6.08 -3.45 -1.22
CA ALA A 147 -6.44 -4.80 -1.64
C ALA A 147 -5.68 -5.16 -2.92
N TYR A 148 -4.90 -6.23 -2.87
CA TYR A 148 -4.20 -6.79 -4.01
C TYR A 148 -4.98 -7.98 -4.55
N PHE A 149 -5.26 -7.96 -5.84
CA PHE A 149 -5.96 -9.04 -6.53
C PHE A 149 -5.41 -9.20 -7.94
N SER A 150 -5.74 -10.31 -8.59
CA SER A 150 -5.23 -10.62 -9.92
C SER A 150 -6.36 -10.78 -10.92
N MET A 151 -6.12 -10.32 -12.15
CA MET A 151 -6.97 -10.54 -13.31
C MET A 151 -6.20 -11.30 -14.38
N SER A 152 -6.90 -12.13 -15.14
CA SER A 152 -6.29 -12.83 -16.27
C SER A 152 -5.89 -11.84 -17.38
N GLU A 153 -4.87 -12.20 -18.17
CA GLU A 153 -4.43 -11.39 -19.31
C GLU A 153 -5.59 -11.06 -20.27
N ASN A 154 -6.47 -12.05 -20.54
CA ASN A 154 -7.63 -11.84 -21.40
C ASN A 154 -8.57 -10.74 -20.90
N GLN A 155 -8.84 -10.71 -19.60
CA GLN A 155 -9.68 -9.66 -18.99
C GLN A 155 -9.04 -8.27 -19.10
N ILE A 156 -7.72 -8.20 -18.96
CA ILE A 156 -6.98 -6.93 -19.15
C ILE A 156 -7.01 -6.50 -20.62
N LEU A 157 -6.88 -7.43 -21.57
CA LEU A 157 -7.00 -7.13 -23.00
C LEU A 157 -8.40 -6.62 -23.36
N ASP A 158 -9.46 -7.19 -22.77
CA ASP A 158 -10.83 -6.71 -22.92
C ASP A 158 -10.98 -5.26 -22.38
N LEU A 159 -10.39 -4.97 -21.21
CA LEU A 159 -10.35 -3.62 -20.67
C LEU A 159 -9.58 -2.65 -21.57
N LEU A 160 -8.47 -3.06 -22.13
CA LEU A 160 -7.70 -2.25 -23.09
C LEU A 160 -8.49 -1.94 -24.36
N GLN A 161 -9.25 -2.91 -24.88
CA GLN A 161 -10.13 -2.70 -26.03
C GLN A 161 -11.28 -1.73 -25.71
N GLN A 162 -11.83 -1.82 -24.49
CA GLN A 162 -12.95 -0.98 -24.06
C GLN A 162 -12.52 0.46 -23.78
N TYR A 163 -11.39 0.69 -23.11
CA TYR A 163 -10.95 2.01 -22.65
C TYR A 163 -9.80 2.61 -23.46
N GLY A 164 -9.16 1.83 -24.33
CA GLY A 164 -8.07 2.24 -25.19
C GLY A 164 -6.68 2.32 -24.52
N SER A 165 -6.60 2.44 -23.19
CA SER A 165 -5.36 2.36 -22.44
C SER A 165 -5.62 2.03 -20.96
N LEU A 166 -4.62 1.44 -20.26
CA LEU A 166 -4.74 1.13 -18.83
C LEU A 166 -4.96 2.38 -17.97
N GLN A 167 -4.33 3.51 -18.32
CA GLN A 167 -4.52 4.77 -17.59
C GLN A 167 -5.95 5.30 -17.71
N LYS A 168 -6.55 5.20 -18.90
CA LYS A 168 -7.95 5.57 -19.10
C LYS A 168 -8.87 4.59 -18.39
N ALA A 169 -8.57 3.29 -18.42
CA ALA A 169 -9.31 2.29 -17.66
C ALA A 169 -9.32 2.65 -16.16
N MET A 170 -8.16 2.88 -15.54
CA MET A 170 -8.08 3.26 -14.11
C MET A 170 -8.89 4.53 -13.78
N SER A 171 -8.96 5.51 -14.69
CA SER A 171 -9.68 6.76 -14.45
C SER A 171 -11.18 6.69 -14.72
N GLN A 172 -11.64 5.76 -15.57
CA GLN A 172 -13.03 5.65 -16.04
C GLN A 172 -13.75 4.40 -15.50
N MET A 173 -13.01 3.44 -14.92
CA MET A 173 -13.63 2.31 -14.25
C MET A 173 -14.45 2.80 -13.06
N PRO A 174 -15.60 2.17 -12.80
CA PRO A 174 -16.37 2.45 -11.60
C PRO A 174 -15.60 2.07 -10.34
N ASP A 175 -16.02 2.65 -9.22
CA ASP A 175 -15.50 2.27 -7.93
C ASP A 175 -15.77 0.79 -7.66
N VAL A 176 -14.83 0.12 -7.00
CA VAL A 176 -14.90 -1.32 -6.72
C VAL A 176 -15.48 -1.56 -5.33
N GLU A 177 -16.18 -2.68 -5.18
CA GLU A 177 -16.75 -3.11 -3.92
C GLU A 177 -15.90 -4.22 -3.31
N LEU A 178 -15.83 -4.26 -1.98
CA LEU A 178 -15.11 -5.28 -1.23
C LEU A 178 -16.10 -6.12 -0.44
N THR A 179 -16.09 -7.43 -0.67
CA THR A 179 -16.78 -8.39 0.19
C THR A 179 -15.78 -8.99 1.16
N LEU A 180 -16.05 -8.86 2.45
CA LEU A 180 -15.21 -9.38 3.52
C LEU A 180 -15.26 -10.92 3.59
N SER A 181 -14.32 -11.55 4.29
CA SER A 181 -14.24 -13.00 4.47
C SER A 181 -15.49 -13.62 5.11
N ASN A 182 -16.30 -12.84 5.84
CA ASN A 182 -17.56 -13.27 6.42
C ASN A 182 -18.78 -13.13 5.46
N GLY A 183 -18.53 -12.82 4.19
CA GLY A 183 -19.57 -12.65 3.16
C GLY A 183 -20.33 -11.33 3.19
N LYS A 184 -19.99 -10.40 4.10
CA LYS A 184 -20.62 -9.08 4.15
C LYS A 184 -19.91 -8.09 3.24
N ALA A 185 -20.67 -7.25 2.56
CA ALA A 185 -20.12 -6.15 1.79
C ALA A 185 -19.51 -5.08 2.74
N TYR A 186 -18.34 -4.57 2.36
CA TYR A 186 -17.72 -3.44 3.03
C TYR A 186 -18.46 -2.15 2.60
N VAL A 187 -18.64 -1.23 3.54
CA VAL A 187 -19.46 -0.03 3.30
C VAL A 187 -18.79 0.96 2.36
N GLN A 188 -17.46 1.08 2.45
CA GLN A 188 -16.70 2.01 1.62
C GLN A 188 -16.34 1.36 0.28
N GLN A 189 -16.56 2.10 -0.79
CA GLN A 189 -16.09 1.69 -2.11
C GLN A 189 -14.62 2.05 -2.27
N GLY A 190 -13.90 1.27 -3.07
CA GLY A 190 -12.49 1.48 -3.37
C GLY A 190 -12.26 1.88 -4.81
N LYS A 191 -11.04 2.35 -5.09
CA LYS A 191 -10.58 2.67 -6.45
C LYS A 191 -9.38 1.84 -6.84
N ILE A 192 -9.36 1.36 -8.08
CA ILE A 192 -8.17 0.75 -8.64
C ILE A 192 -7.16 1.86 -8.92
N ASP A 193 -6.06 1.85 -8.19
CA ASP A 193 -5.03 2.89 -8.24
C ASP A 193 -3.72 2.41 -8.88
N ALA A 194 -3.54 1.09 -9.01
CA ALA A 194 -2.36 0.53 -9.68
C ALA A 194 -2.69 -0.77 -10.43
N ILE A 195 -2.07 -0.92 -11.60
CA ILE A 195 -2.08 -2.14 -12.42
C ILE A 195 -0.62 -2.47 -12.73
N SER A 196 -0.20 -3.72 -12.47
CA SER A 196 1.16 -4.18 -12.81
C SER A 196 1.41 -4.06 -14.31
N GLY A 197 2.60 -3.60 -14.69
CA GLY A 197 3.03 -3.58 -16.09
C GLY A 197 3.53 -4.93 -16.61
N THR A 198 3.55 -5.96 -15.77
CA THR A 198 4.06 -7.30 -16.11
C THR A 198 3.02 -8.36 -15.82
N VAL A 199 2.97 -9.36 -16.68
CA VAL A 199 2.20 -10.60 -16.49
C VAL A 199 3.05 -11.58 -15.69
N ASP A 200 2.48 -12.21 -14.70
CA ASP A 200 3.13 -13.31 -13.99
C ASP A 200 3.15 -14.55 -14.90
N GLU A 201 4.33 -14.99 -15.29
CA GLU A 201 4.53 -16.09 -16.24
C GLU A 201 3.98 -17.43 -15.74
N SER A 202 3.90 -17.62 -14.43
CA SER A 202 3.42 -18.88 -13.84
C SER A 202 1.90 -18.99 -13.81
N THR A 203 1.19 -17.87 -13.70
CA THR A 203 -0.27 -17.82 -13.55
C THR A 203 -1.00 -17.21 -14.75
N GLY A 204 -0.28 -16.51 -15.64
CA GLY A 204 -0.88 -15.73 -16.73
C GLY A 204 -1.77 -14.60 -16.24
N ALA A 205 -1.51 -14.11 -15.04
CA ALA A 205 -2.31 -13.08 -14.41
C ALA A 205 -1.53 -11.77 -14.22
N ILE A 206 -2.26 -10.67 -14.16
CA ILE A 206 -1.75 -9.32 -13.89
C ILE A 206 -2.27 -8.90 -12.53
N SER A 207 -1.36 -8.39 -11.68
CA SER A 207 -1.72 -7.91 -10.34
C SER A 207 -2.26 -6.49 -10.42
N LEU A 208 -3.36 -6.26 -9.70
CA LEU A 208 -4.00 -4.96 -9.52
C LEU A 208 -4.02 -4.61 -8.04
N ARG A 209 -4.09 -3.32 -7.77
CA ARG A 209 -4.27 -2.78 -6.42
C ARG A 209 -5.47 -1.85 -6.40
N ALA A 210 -6.32 -2.02 -5.41
CA ALA A 210 -7.38 -1.07 -5.12
C ALA A 210 -7.19 -0.51 -3.71
N SER A 211 -7.39 0.80 -3.55
CA SER A 211 -7.35 1.48 -2.26
C SER A 211 -8.76 1.62 -1.68
N PHE A 212 -8.88 1.38 -0.39
CA PHE A 212 -10.12 1.49 0.38
C PHE A 212 -9.88 2.37 1.61
N SER A 213 -10.75 3.34 1.83
CA SER A 213 -10.76 4.11 3.08
C SER A 213 -11.22 3.23 4.24
N ASN A 214 -10.56 3.32 5.40
CA ASN A 214 -10.84 2.47 6.56
C ASN A 214 -10.97 3.28 7.86
N PRO A 215 -11.93 4.21 7.93
CA PRO A 215 -12.06 5.12 9.08
C PRO A 215 -12.35 4.39 10.39
N ASP A 216 -13.03 3.25 10.33
CA ASP A 216 -13.43 2.48 11.50
C ASP A 216 -12.39 1.40 11.91
N GLY A 217 -11.25 1.29 11.20
CA GLY A 217 -10.22 0.29 11.47
C GLY A 217 -10.71 -1.17 11.33
N LEU A 218 -11.79 -1.40 10.56
CA LEU A 218 -12.37 -2.74 10.37
C LEU A 218 -11.47 -3.64 9.51
N LEU A 219 -10.85 -3.06 8.48
CA LEU A 219 -9.91 -3.76 7.63
C LEU A 219 -8.54 -3.81 8.32
N ARG A 220 -7.93 -4.99 8.30
CA ARG A 220 -6.61 -5.19 8.91
C ARG A 220 -5.65 -5.81 7.89
N ASN A 221 -4.38 -5.49 8.04
CA ASN A 221 -3.33 -6.08 7.22
C ASN A 221 -3.32 -7.61 7.37
N GLY A 222 -3.17 -8.32 6.23
CA GLY A 222 -3.24 -9.79 6.18
C GLY A 222 -4.66 -10.36 6.07
N GLY A 223 -5.69 -9.50 6.11
CA GLY A 223 -7.06 -9.91 5.84
C GLY A 223 -7.28 -10.37 4.40
N SER A 224 -8.30 -11.18 4.16
CA SER A 224 -8.72 -11.62 2.82
C SER A 224 -10.17 -11.22 2.54
N GLY A 225 -10.46 -11.02 1.26
CA GLY A 225 -11.80 -10.67 0.79
C GLY A 225 -11.91 -10.86 -0.71
N THR A 226 -13.07 -10.51 -1.26
CA THR A 226 -13.33 -10.56 -2.70
C THR A 226 -13.60 -9.15 -3.21
N VAL A 227 -12.82 -8.71 -4.18
CA VAL A 227 -13.04 -7.43 -4.86
C VAL A 227 -14.04 -7.66 -5.99
N LEU A 228 -15.15 -6.93 -5.97
CA LEU A 228 -16.16 -6.92 -7.02
C LEU A 228 -15.96 -5.68 -7.89
N ILE A 229 -15.77 -5.90 -9.18
CA ILE A 229 -15.63 -4.83 -10.18
C ILE A 229 -16.94 -4.71 -10.93
N PRO A 230 -17.78 -3.70 -10.64
CA PRO A 230 -19.05 -3.54 -11.33
C PRO A 230 -18.79 -3.16 -12.80
N THR A 231 -19.46 -3.83 -13.70
CA THR A 231 -19.40 -3.56 -15.13
C THR A 231 -20.76 -3.07 -15.60
N VAL A 232 -20.81 -1.86 -16.14
CA VAL A 232 -22.04 -1.29 -16.69
C VAL A 232 -22.04 -1.43 -18.20
N ARG A 233 -22.98 -2.18 -18.73
CA ARG A 233 -23.27 -2.25 -20.16
C ARG A 233 -24.53 -1.46 -20.47
N LYS A 234 -24.46 -0.54 -21.45
CA LYS A 234 -25.63 0.23 -21.89
C LYS A 234 -26.28 -0.46 -23.10
N ASN A 235 -27.59 -0.32 -23.22
CA ASN A 235 -28.39 -0.82 -24.36
C ASN A 235 -28.25 -2.35 -24.56
N CYS A 236 -28.19 -3.11 -23.50
CA CYS A 236 -28.19 -4.58 -23.54
C CYS A 236 -29.59 -5.14 -23.29
N ILE A 237 -29.85 -6.30 -23.88
CA ILE A 237 -31.07 -7.08 -23.63
C ILE A 237 -30.73 -8.06 -22.50
N VAL A 238 -31.51 -8.05 -21.44
CA VAL A 238 -31.38 -8.96 -20.29
C VAL A 238 -32.52 -9.94 -20.31
N ILE A 239 -32.21 -11.22 -20.15
CA ILE A 239 -33.21 -12.30 -20.08
C ILE A 239 -32.93 -13.20 -18.86
N PRO A 240 -33.96 -13.78 -18.22
CA PRO A 240 -33.75 -14.78 -17.17
C PRO A 240 -33.01 -16.00 -17.73
N GLN A 241 -32.16 -16.62 -16.94
CA GLN A 241 -31.49 -17.88 -17.34
C GLN A 241 -32.51 -18.99 -17.61
N THR A 242 -33.65 -18.99 -16.92
CA THR A 242 -34.78 -19.92 -17.14
C THR A 242 -35.38 -19.81 -18.54
N ALA A 243 -35.19 -18.69 -19.22
CA ALA A 243 -35.63 -18.49 -20.61
C ALA A 243 -34.74 -19.17 -21.65
N THR A 244 -33.60 -19.73 -21.21
CA THR A 244 -32.59 -20.30 -22.08
C THR A 244 -32.50 -21.81 -21.95
N TYR A 245 -32.05 -22.48 -23.00
CA TYR A 245 -31.61 -23.87 -22.96
C TYR A 245 -30.33 -24.06 -23.76
N GLU A 246 -29.52 -25.00 -23.32
CA GLU A 246 -28.24 -25.30 -23.99
C GLU A 246 -28.39 -26.55 -24.87
N LEU A 247 -27.91 -26.44 -26.10
CA LEU A 247 -27.77 -27.54 -27.03
C LEU A 247 -26.40 -27.45 -27.73
N GLN A 248 -25.62 -28.54 -27.65
CA GLN A 248 -24.26 -28.62 -28.27
C GLN A 248 -23.36 -27.42 -27.94
N ASN A 249 -23.32 -27.05 -26.67
CA ASN A 249 -22.50 -25.94 -26.15
C ASN A 249 -22.86 -24.55 -26.72
N ARG A 250 -24.11 -24.39 -27.17
CA ARG A 250 -24.70 -23.14 -27.63
C ARG A 250 -25.97 -22.84 -26.83
N VAL A 251 -26.18 -21.58 -26.54
CA VAL A 251 -27.36 -21.10 -25.82
C VAL A 251 -28.46 -20.72 -26.82
N PHE A 252 -29.68 -21.16 -26.55
CA PHE A 252 -30.85 -20.89 -27.36
C PHE A 252 -31.99 -20.33 -26.49
N VAL A 253 -32.87 -19.58 -27.13
CA VAL A 253 -34.16 -19.14 -26.57
C VAL A 253 -35.28 -19.52 -27.51
N TYR A 254 -36.48 -19.62 -26.98
CA TYR A 254 -37.66 -19.69 -27.82
C TYR A 254 -38.30 -18.31 -27.98
N LYS A 255 -38.28 -17.78 -29.21
CA LYS A 255 -39.06 -16.59 -29.61
C LYS A 255 -40.49 -16.98 -29.97
N VAL A 256 -41.42 -16.15 -29.60
CA VAL A 256 -42.82 -16.31 -30.03
C VAL A 256 -42.99 -15.54 -31.35
N VAL A 257 -43.14 -16.28 -32.45
CA VAL A 257 -43.35 -15.70 -33.80
C VAL A 257 -44.69 -16.25 -34.30
N GLU A 258 -45.64 -15.38 -34.62
CA GLU A 258 -47.01 -15.76 -35.08
C GLU A 258 -47.72 -16.76 -34.16
N GLY A 259 -47.52 -16.58 -32.82
CA GLY A 259 -48.16 -17.47 -31.82
C GLY A 259 -47.48 -18.83 -31.67
N LYS A 260 -46.33 -19.07 -32.29
CA LYS A 260 -45.58 -20.34 -32.23
C LYS A 260 -44.19 -20.13 -31.66
N ALA A 261 -43.73 -21.11 -30.91
CA ALA A 261 -42.37 -21.15 -30.40
C ALA A 261 -41.37 -21.44 -31.54
N LYS A 262 -40.40 -20.55 -31.76
CA LYS A 262 -39.32 -20.69 -32.72
C LYS A 262 -37.97 -20.64 -32.02
N SER A 263 -37.16 -21.67 -32.16
CA SER A 263 -35.80 -21.71 -31.60
C SER A 263 -34.90 -20.66 -32.26
N ALA A 264 -34.19 -19.88 -31.47
CA ALA A 264 -33.22 -18.91 -31.93
C ALA A 264 -31.93 -19.03 -31.13
N PRO A 265 -30.77 -19.15 -31.78
CA PRO A 265 -29.48 -19.11 -31.11
C PRO A 265 -29.20 -17.71 -30.59
N VAL A 266 -28.65 -17.61 -29.37
CA VAL A 266 -28.27 -16.37 -28.76
C VAL A 266 -26.81 -16.46 -28.25
N GLU A 267 -26.09 -15.39 -28.41
CA GLU A 267 -24.79 -15.22 -27.76
C GLU A 267 -24.99 -14.45 -26.46
N VAL A 268 -24.55 -15.06 -25.37
CA VAL A 268 -24.71 -14.49 -24.04
C VAL A 268 -23.36 -14.13 -23.43
N PHE A 269 -23.33 -13.04 -22.71
CA PHE A 269 -22.16 -12.66 -21.95
C PHE A 269 -21.96 -13.61 -20.77
N LYS A 270 -20.75 -14.19 -20.65
CA LYS A 270 -20.45 -15.27 -19.70
C LYS A 270 -20.40 -14.83 -18.24
N LEU A 271 -20.18 -13.56 -17.96
CA LEU A 271 -20.25 -13.01 -16.61
C LEU A 271 -21.68 -12.61 -16.32
N ASN A 272 -22.33 -13.25 -15.36
CA ASN A 272 -23.72 -13.01 -14.99
C ASN A 272 -23.87 -13.04 -13.47
N ASN A 273 -25.02 -12.57 -12.99
CA ASN A 273 -25.37 -12.55 -11.57
C ASN A 273 -25.91 -13.91 -11.06
N GLY A 274 -25.88 -14.95 -11.90
CA GLY A 274 -26.41 -16.28 -11.59
C GLY A 274 -27.93 -16.43 -11.80
N THR A 275 -28.62 -15.38 -12.17
CA THR A 275 -30.07 -15.38 -12.40
C THR A 275 -30.48 -14.92 -13.79
N GLU A 276 -29.68 -14.08 -14.42
CA GLU A 276 -29.94 -13.42 -15.69
C GLU A 276 -28.76 -13.55 -16.64
N TYR A 277 -29.01 -13.50 -17.94
CA TYR A 277 -28.02 -13.39 -19.00
C TYR A 277 -28.16 -12.06 -19.73
N ILE A 278 -27.02 -11.42 -20.02
CA ILE A 278 -26.94 -10.32 -20.96
C ILE A 278 -26.77 -10.92 -22.36
N VAL A 279 -27.68 -10.61 -23.26
CA VAL A 279 -27.64 -11.10 -24.65
C VAL A 279 -26.83 -10.13 -25.49
N GLU A 280 -25.78 -10.62 -26.13
CA GLU A 280 -24.91 -9.86 -27.03
C GLU A 280 -25.42 -9.85 -28.48
N SER A 281 -25.98 -10.99 -28.91
CA SER A 281 -26.56 -11.13 -30.25
C SER A 281 -27.65 -12.19 -30.27
N GLY A 282 -28.52 -12.14 -31.31
CA GLY A 282 -29.60 -13.11 -31.54
C GLY A 282 -31.02 -12.65 -31.10
N LEU A 283 -31.12 -11.57 -30.30
CA LEU A 283 -32.39 -10.93 -29.94
C LEU A 283 -32.43 -9.46 -30.34
N ASN A 284 -33.60 -8.95 -30.66
CA ASN A 284 -33.87 -7.55 -30.90
C ASN A 284 -34.85 -7.01 -29.83
N SER A 285 -34.78 -5.71 -29.59
CA SER A 285 -35.75 -5.04 -28.73
C SER A 285 -37.16 -5.21 -29.30
N GLY A 286 -38.08 -5.73 -28.46
CA GLY A 286 -39.47 -6.05 -28.85
C GLY A 286 -39.70 -7.52 -29.18
N ASP A 287 -38.65 -8.36 -29.26
CA ASP A 287 -38.83 -9.81 -29.40
C ASP A 287 -39.51 -10.38 -28.11
N VAL A 288 -40.52 -11.21 -28.28
CA VAL A 288 -41.20 -11.92 -27.18
C VAL A 288 -40.53 -13.27 -27.02
N VAL A 289 -40.00 -13.56 -25.81
CA VAL A 289 -39.32 -14.81 -25.48
C VAL A 289 -40.09 -15.55 -24.37
N ILE A 290 -39.98 -16.89 -24.36
CA ILE A 290 -40.55 -17.71 -23.29
C ILE A 290 -39.63 -17.60 -22.07
N ALA A 291 -40.12 -16.95 -21.00
CA ALA A 291 -39.30 -16.65 -19.81
C ALA A 291 -39.07 -17.88 -18.91
N GLU A 292 -40.04 -18.80 -18.85
CA GLU A 292 -39.96 -20.00 -18.03
C GLU A 292 -40.37 -21.23 -18.81
N GLY A 293 -39.76 -22.39 -18.51
CA GLY A 293 -40.07 -23.65 -19.14
C GLY A 293 -39.48 -23.86 -20.54
N ALA A 294 -38.49 -23.06 -20.93
CA ALA A 294 -37.83 -23.19 -22.25
C ALA A 294 -37.34 -24.61 -22.56
N GLY A 295 -36.85 -25.36 -21.56
CA GLY A 295 -36.46 -26.77 -21.72
C GLY A 295 -37.56 -27.77 -21.98
N LEU A 296 -38.83 -27.41 -21.77
CA LEU A 296 -40.01 -28.25 -21.95
C LEU A 296 -40.75 -27.99 -23.29
N VAL A 297 -40.46 -26.86 -23.90
CA VAL A 297 -41.11 -26.42 -25.16
C VAL A 297 -40.39 -27.03 -26.35
N ARG A 298 -41.11 -27.36 -27.40
CA ARG A 298 -40.57 -27.82 -28.69
C ARG A 298 -40.85 -26.80 -29.78
N GLU A 299 -40.02 -26.79 -30.79
CA GLU A 299 -40.21 -25.91 -31.96
C GLU A 299 -41.56 -26.13 -32.60
N GLY A 300 -42.28 -25.05 -32.88
CA GLY A 300 -43.63 -25.09 -33.46
C GLY A 300 -44.78 -25.24 -32.45
N THR A 301 -44.50 -25.36 -31.17
CA THR A 301 -45.55 -25.41 -30.13
C THR A 301 -46.33 -24.10 -30.13
N ILE A 302 -47.67 -24.20 -30.17
CA ILE A 302 -48.54 -23.01 -30.07
C ILE A 302 -48.48 -22.47 -28.64
N ILE A 303 -48.20 -21.17 -28.51
CA ILE A 303 -48.04 -20.48 -27.24
C ILE A 303 -49.26 -19.55 -27.07
N GLU A 304 -50.07 -19.82 -26.06
CA GLU A 304 -51.10 -18.88 -25.59
C GLU A 304 -50.43 -17.96 -24.54
N SER A 305 -50.25 -16.67 -24.89
CA SER A 305 -49.62 -15.72 -23.97
C SER A 305 -50.60 -15.38 -22.84
N GLN A 306 -50.27 -15.74 -21.61
CA GLN A 306 -50.80 -15.04 -20.43
C GLN A 306 -49.88 -13.81 -20.21
N THR A 307 -50.39 -12.63 -20.56
CA THR A 307 -49.66 -11.36 -20.28
C THR A 307 -49.80 -11.05 -18.80
N THR A 308 -48.77 -11.36 -18.01
CA THR A 308 -48.65 -10.82 -16.67
C THR A 308 -48.09 -9.41 -16.83
N GLN A 309 -48.93 -8.40 -16.66
CA GLN A 309 -48.51 -7.02 -16.48
C GLN A 309 -48.07 -6.87 -15.03
N GLU A 310 -46.78 -6.65 -14.78
CA GLU A 310 -46.25 -5.95 -13.62
C GLU A 310 -45.48 -4.71 -14.07
#